data_c086fa7353d00469221cc09399650676
#
_entry.id   c086fa7353d00469221cc09399650676
#
_cell.length_a   1.000
_cell.length_b   1.000
_cell.length_c   1.000
_cell.angle_alpha   90.00
_cell.angle_beta   90.00
_cell.angle_gamma   90.00
#
_symmetry.space_group_name_H-M   'P 1'
#
loop_
_entity.id
_entity.type
_entity.pdbx_description
1 polymer ?
#
loop_
_entity_poly.entity_id
_entity_poly.type
_entity_poly.pdbx_seq_one_letter_code
_entity_poly.pdbx_strand_id
1 'polypeptide(L)' 'MYLLNINYDDTVTDFMQDINTFCFATDLSLRGIYTEQPSDYQLLFSSEKDRMYATLAYTGTGVLECI' A
#
# COMPACT_ATOMS: atom_id res chain seq x y z
N MET A 1 2.33 -15.07 -1.74
CA MET A 1 2.62 -13.64 -1.92
C MET A 1 1.48 -12.82 -1.34
N TYR A 2 1.79 -11.82 -0.54
CA TYR A 2 0.76 -11.07 0.19
C TYR A 2 0.69 -9.66 -0.37
N LEU A 3 -0.17 -9.48 -1.38
CA LEU A 3 -0.32 -8.21 -2.10
C LEU A 3 -1.57 -7.47 -1.63
N LEU A 4 -1.46 -6.16 -1.56
CA LEU A 4 -2.59 -5.26 -1.33
C LEU A 4 -2.64 -4.28 -2.49
N ASN A 5 -3.76 -4.25 -3.19
CA ASN A 5 -3.95 -3.34 -4.31
C ASN A 5 -4.54 -2.03 -3.83
N ILE A 6 -3.96 -0.93 -4.29
CA ILE A 6 -4.44 0.42 -3.97
C ILE A 6 -4.59 1.20 -5.27
N ASN A 7 -5.76 1.78 -5.48
CA ASN A 7 -5.98 2.73 -6.57
C ASN A 7 -5.77 4.14 -6.02
N TYR A 8 -4.82 4.87 -6.63
CA TYR A 8 -4.40 6.18 -6.14
C TYR A 8 -4.26 7.13 -7.32
N ASP A 9 -5.02 8.21 -7.30
CA ASP A 9 -5.14 9.12 -8.44
C ASP A 9 -4.07 10.21 -8.51
N ASP A 10 -3.19 10.27 -7.54
CA ASP A 10 -2.15 11.30 -7.50
C ASP A 10 -0.83 10.81 -8.10
N THR A 11 0.22 11.62 -8.02
CA THR A 11 1.52 11.24 -8.59
C THR A 11 2.16 10.10 -7.82
N VAL A 12 3.09 9.39 -8.49
CA VAL A 12 3.89 8.34 -7.85
C VAL A 12 4.62 8.86 -6.62
N THR A 13 5.17 10.07 -6.71
CA THR A 13 5.91 10.68 -5.60
C THR A 13 5.01 10.88 -4.39
N ASP A 14 3.80 11.37 -4.59
CA ASP A 14 2.84 11.58 -3.51
C ASP A 14 2.40 10.26 -2.89
N PHE A 15 2.18 9.24 -3.73
CA PHE A 15 1.82 7.91 -3.25
C PHE A 15 2.94 7.32 -2.39
N MET A 16 4.19 7.39 -2.86
CA MET A 16 5.34 6.85 -2.12
C MET A 16 5.50 7.55 -0.78
N GLN A 17 5.32 8.87 -0.74
CA GLN A 17 5.40 9.64 0.49
C GLN A 17 4.30 9.23 1.47
N ASP A 18 3.08 9.08 0.99
CA ASP A 18 1.94 8.67 1.81
C ASP A 18 2.16 7.28 2.41
N ILE A 19 2.62 6.33 1.58
CA ILE A 19 2.88 4.97 2.02
C ILE A 19 4.05 4.91 3.02
N ASN A 20 5.11 5.69 2.80
CA ASN A 20 6.21 5.75 3.75
C ASN A 20 5.76 6.27 5.11
N THR A 21 4.92 7.30 5.12
CA THR A 21 4.36 7.84 6.35
C THR A 21 3.51 6.79 7.06
N PHE A 22 2.68 6.08 6.31
CA PHE A 22 1.83 5.03 6.85
C PHE A 22 2.67 3.89 7.46
N CYS A 23 3.68 3.42 6.74
CA CYS A 23 4.54 2.34 7.22
C CYS A 23 5.31 2.75 8.47
N PHE A 24 5.79 3.99 8.52
CA PHE A 24 6.48 4.52 9.69
C PHE A 24 5.55 4.56 10.90
N ALA A 25 4.32 5.04 10.71
CA ALA A 25 3.36 5.18 11.80
C ALA A 25 2.89 3.83 12.35
N THR A 26 2.84 2.79 11.51
CA THR A 26 2.33 1.48 11.88
C THR A 26 3.43 0.45 12.14
N ASP A 27 4.69 0.82 11.93
CA ASP A 27 5.84 -0.07 12.05
C ASP A 27 5.76 -1.28 11.11
N LEU A 28 5.13 -1.10 9.96
CA LEU A 28 5.05 -2.13 8.93
C LEU A 28 6.23 -2.01 7.97
N SER A 29 6.68 -3.14 7.46
CA SER A 29 7.75 -3.21 6.45
C SER A 29 7.20 -3.78 5.16
N LEU A 30 7.44 -3.06 4.06
CA LEU A 30 7.09 -3.54 2.73
C LEU A 30 8.28 -4.25 2.11
N ARG A 31 8.01 -5.32 1.38
CA ARG A 31 9.02 -5.99 0.57
C ARG A 31 9.15 -5.39 -0.82
N GLY A 32 8.12 -4.68 -1.27
CA GLY A 32 8.17 -4.02 -2.56
C GLY A 32 6.91 -3.25 -2.84
N ILE A 33 6.99 -2.35 -3.82
CA ILE A 33 5.85 -1.62 -4.35
C ILE A 33 5.90 -1.78 -5.86
N TYR A 34 4.78 -2.22 -6.44
CA TYR A 34 4.69 -2.47 -7.87
C TYR A 34 3.59 -1.61 -8.49
N THR A 35 3.77 -1.24 -9.75
CA THR A 35 2.73 -0.57 -10.52
C THR A 35 2.75 -1.13 -11.93
N GLU A 36 1.59 -1.59 -12.42
CA GLU A 36 1.44 -2.07 -13.80
C GLU A 36 0.76 -1.03 -14.68
N GLN A 37 -0.08 -0.18 -14.08
CA GLN A 37 -0.83 0.85 -14.80
C GLN A 37 -0.81 2.12 -13.95
N PRO A 38 -0.98 3.28 -14.59
CA PRO A 38 -1.13 4.52 -13.82
C PRO A 38 -2.26 4.38 -12.81
N SER A 39 -2.02 4.85 -11.61
CA SER A 39 -2.96 4.83 -10.48
C SER A 39 -3.19 3.46 -9.84
N ASP A 40 -2.68 2.37 -10.39
CA ASP A 40 -2.80 1.04 -9.81
C ASP A 40 -1.49 0.63 -9.16
N TYR A 41 -1.49 0.53 -7.84
CA TYR A 41 -0.31 0.17 -7.06
C TYR A 41 -0.55 -1.11 -6.28
N GLN A 42 0.52 -1.90 -6.13
CA GLN A 42 0.49 -3.13 -5.35
C GLN A 42 1.58 -3.06 -4.29
N LEU A 43 1.18 -3.26 -3.04
CA LEU A 43 2.12 -3.32 -1.91
C LEU A 43 2.36 -4.78 -1.57
N LEU A 44 3.63 -5.18 -1.51
CA LEU A 44 4.00 -6.54 -1.15
C LEU A 44 4.42 -6.59 0.31
N PHE A 45 3.71 -7.40 1.09
CA PHE A 45 4.01 -7.62 2.50
C PHE A 45 4.68 -8.96 2.72
N SER A 46 5.38 -9.09 3.83
CA SER A 46 6.10 -10.31 4.18
C SER A 46 5.19 -11.37 4.81
N SER A 47 4.02 -10.99 5.29
CA SER A 47 3.08 -11.92 5.91
C SER A 47 1.64 -11.51 5.65
N GLU A 48 0.74 -12.48 5.74
CA GLU A 48 -0.69 -12.21 5.62
C GLU A 48 -1.19 -11.31 6.75
N LYS A 49 -0.65 -11.47 7.94
CA LYS A 49 -1.00 -10.64 9.09
C LYS A 49 -0.72 -9.17 8.83
N ASP A 50 0.46 -8.87 8.26
CA ASP A 50 0.83 -7.50 7.92
C ASP A 50 -0.09 -6.92 6.85
N ARG A 51 -0.43 -7.72 5.84
CA ARG A 51 -1.35 -7.29 4.79
C ARG A 51 -2.73 -7.00 5.36
N MET A 52 -3.25 -7.86 6.23
CA MET A 52 -4.54 -7.64 6.87
C MET A 52 -4.53 -6.41 7.75
N TYR A 53 -3.48 -6.22 8.52
CA TYR A 53 -3.33 -5.03 9.36
C TYR A 53 -3.34 -3.76 8.51
N ALA A 54 -2.59 -3.76 7.41
CA ALA A 54 -2.55 -2.61 6.51
C ALA A 54 -3.92 -2.32 5.92
N THR A 55 -4.68 -3.34 5.55
CA THR A 55 -6.02 -3.18 5.01
C THR A 55 -6.94 -2.47 5.99
N LEU A 56 -6.82 -2.78 7.27
CA LEU A 56 -7.66 -2.19 8.33
C LEU A 56 -7.17 -0.81 8.76
N ALA A 57 -5.88 -0.57 8.73
CA ALA A 57 -5.26 0.62 9.30
C ALA A 57 -4.97 1.72 8.28
N TYR A 58 -5.08 1.44 6.99
CA TYR A 58 -4.74 2.40 5.96
C TYR A 58 -5.67 3.63 6.03
N THR A 59 -5.08 4.81 6.12
CA THR A 59 -5.80 6.08 6.21
C THR A 59 -5.49 7.03 5.07
N GLY A 60 -4.76 6.58 4.06
CA GLY A 60 -4.43 7.40 2.90
C GLY A 60 -5.64 7.67 2.01
N THR A 61 -5.43 8.49 0.97
CA THR A 61 -6.50 8.88 0.05
C THR A 61 -6.77 7.84 -1.03
N GLY A 62 -5.94 6.82 -1.15
CA GLY A 62 -6.14 5.75 -2.11
C GLY A 62 -7.33 4.86 -1.74
N VAL A 63 -7.87 4.17 -2.73
CA VAL A 63 -8.97 3.22 -2.53
C VAL A 63 -8.38 1.81 -2.53
N LEU A 64 -8.61 1.09 -1.43
CA LEU A 64 -8.17 -0.30 -1.33
C LEU A 64 -9.06 -1.19 -2.17
N GLU A 65 -8.43 -2.05 -2.97
CA GLU A 65 -9.14 -3.04 -3.77
C GLU A 65 -8.90 -4.42 -3.18
N CYS A 66 -9.98 -5.06 -2.76
CA CYS A 66 -9.93 -6.45 -2.30
C CYS A 66 -10.00 -7.38 -3.49
N ILE A 67 -9.07 -8.31 -3.55
CA ILE A 67 -9.07 -9.35 -4.57
C ILE A 67 -9.80 -10.56 -4.02
#